data_601852dcb97a6e5d6196ca447a6436d1
#
_entry.id   601852dcb97a6e5d6196ca447a6436d1
#
_cell.length_a   1.000
_cell.length_b   1.000
_cell.length_c   1.000
_cell.angle_alpha   90.00
_cell.angle_beta   90.00
_cell.angle_gamma   90.00
#
_symmetry.space_group_name_H-M   'P 1'
#
loop_
_entity.id
_entity.type
_entity.pdbx_description
1 polymer ?
#
loop_
_entity_poly.entity_id
_entity_poly.type
_entity_poly.pdbx_seq_one_letter_code
_entity_poly.pdbx_strand_id
1 'polypeptide(L)'
;MRSEILISLPFLLSLCTAQQPQSAPQRETIVVTGTFDPLALDEMDRVITVLPARSMYLVSNTLTDLLRLDPSLDLQERAPGGVQTDLSIRGGSFGQTLVLLNGQRINDVQSGHHDMDIPVPMEAVTRVEVMHGSGSSMYGSDATAGVINIITAPPEGLELRLRTAVGNDGINQQRVSLSDTFGRISEQLTFSRDFSSGFMPDRDYRNLQFASSTHLLTAWGASDLTLAYMDHPFGADQFYGPYPSWEDTKTWWAGIRQSFGKKTSASFAYRRHSDLFVLFRDAPSIYTNHHHDDSYQAAVRRTEEPGKSIHINYGAEALHEAIASNNLGMHGRSRAAVYGAVDFRALKRFSLSISAREEVYRRFSATFSPTVAGGVWVSPALKFRASASRAFRVPTYTDLYYSDPANVGNPHLLPETAWTYEGGLDWTPSSRVHGSVTVFERRERNGIDYYRTSADGLWQALNIDNLNFTGVESSLRVTPARNQTLDFHYTWLLGAQDTVPLGYTKYTFNYPTDSAVAAWQGEFKGVLCRTRLGVLNRREREPYALWDIYAGLSRSTLHPFFQISNVTATSYQEIQGVRMPGRTVIGGIEWVFKR
;
A
#
# COMPACT_ATOMS: atom_id res chain seq x y z
N MET A 1 -22.17 38.30 -30.79
CA MET A 1 -22.59 37.09 -31.51
C MET A 1 -21.89 35.91 -30.88
N ARG A 2 -22.62 35.19 -30.05
CA ARG A 2 -22.15 33.96 -29.39
C ARG A 2 -22.58 32.78 -30.25
N SER A 3 -21.67 31.89 -30.62
CA SER A 3 -21.99 30.63 -31.27
C SER A 3 -21.66 29.48 -30.33
N GLU A 4 -22.71 28.88 -29.80
CA GLU A 4 -22.65 27.63 -29.03
C GLU A 4 -22.48 26.47 -30.01
N ILE A 5 -21.49 25.61 -29.78
CA ILE A 5 -21.34 24.34 -30.48
C ILE A 5 -21.83 23.24 -29.54
N LEU A 6 -23.03 22.77 -29.77
CA LEU A 6 -23.58 21.54 -29.18
C LEU A 6 -23.02 20.34 -29.98
N ILE A 7 -22.24 19.47 -29.29
CA ILE A 7 -21.89 18.15 -29.80
C ILE A 7 -22.89 17.14 -29.25
N SER A 8 -23.81 16.71 -30.09
CA SER A 8 -24.74 15.62 -29.80
C SER A 8 -24.12 14.28 -30.15
N LEU A 9 -23.96 13.41 -29.14
CA LEU A 9 -23.56 12.00 -29.29
C LEU A 9 -24.84 11.15 -29.42
N PRO A 10 -25.04 10.35 -30.49
CA PRO A 10 -26.18 9.43 -30.55
C PRO A 10 -25.90 8.14 -29.79
N PHE A 11 -26.73 7.84 -28.80
CA PHE A 11 -26.83 6.56 -28.12
C PHE A 11 -27.63 5.58 -28.99
N LEU A 12 -26.96 4.57 -29.55
CA LEU A 12 -27.62 3.42 -30.19
C LEU A 12 -27.72 2.27 -29.19
N LEU A 13 -28.89 2.12 -28.58
CA LEU A 13 -29.26 0.91 -27.81
C LEU A 13 -29.75 -0.16 -28.80
N SER A 14 -28.99 -1.23 -28.96
CA SER A 14 -29.48 -2.48 -29.56
C SER A 14 -29.73 -3.51 -28.46
N LEU A 15 -30.97 -3.76 -28.14
CA LEU A 15 -31.44 -4.87 -27.32
C LEU A 15 -31.35 -6.18 -28.11
N CYS A 16 -30.44 -7.07 -27.75
CA CYS A 16 -30.50 -8.48 -28.12
C CYS A 16 -30.61 -9.32 -26.86
N THR A 17 -31.79 -9.83 -26.61
CA THR A 17 -32.08 -10.83 -25.57
C THR A 17 -31.65 -12.22 -26.05
N ALA A 18 -30.58 -12.74 -25.48
CA ALA A 18 -30.31 -14.18 -25.50
C ALA A 18 -30.14 -14.63 -24.04
N GLN A 19 -31.14 -15.31 -23.53
CA GLN A 19 -31.10 -15.97 -22.23
C GLN A 19 -30.16 -17.19 -22.32
N GLN A 20 -28.98 -17.11 -21.65
CA GLN A 20 -28.17 -18.27 -21.31
C GLN A 20 -28.28 -18.53 -19.81
N PRO A 21 -28.16 -19.80 -19.36
CA PRO A 21 -28.33 -20.14 -17.95
C PRO A 21 -27.33 -19.37 -17.10
N GLN A 22 -27.84 -18.70 -16.06
CA GLN A 22 -27.04 -18.03 -15.05
C GLN A 22 -26.18 -19.08 -14.32
N SER A 23 -24.88 -19.13 -14.63
CA SER A 23 -23.93 -19.68 -13.70
C SER A 23 -24.01 -18.85 -12.42
N ALA A 24 -24.14 -19.49 -11.28
CA ALA A 24 -24.06 -18.84 -9.98
C ALA A 24 -22.85 -17.89 -9.95
N PRO A 25 -22.96 -16.69 -9.36
CA PRO A 25 -21.83 -15.78 -9.27
C PRO A 25 -20.67 -16.52 -8.60
N GLN A 26 -19.56 -16.62 -9.28
CA GLN A 26 -18.36 -17.23 -8.76
C GLN A 26 -17.87 -16.28 -7.66
N ARG A 27 -18.09 -16.63 -6.39
CA ARG A 27 -17.60 -15.86 -5.24
C ARG A 27 -16.08 -15.88 -5.29
N GLU A 28 -15.48 -14.71 -5.45
CA GLU A 28 -14.03 -14.56 -5.46
C GLU A 28 -13.54 -14.72 -4.01
N THR A 29 -12.88 -15.85 -3.73
CA THR A 29 -12.26 -16.05 -2.41
C THR A 29 -10.90 -15.36 -2.38
N ILE A 30 -10.73 -14.41 -1.49
CA ILE A 30 -9.53 -13.60 -1.37
C ILE A 30 -8.82 -13.96 -0.06
N VAL A 31 -7.48 -14.09 -0.09
CA VAL A 31 -6.68 -14.15 1.13
C VAL A 31 -6.61 -12.74 1.68
N VAL A 32 -7.33 -12.48 2.74
CA VAL A 32 -7.60 -11.12 3.15
C VAL A 32 -6.77 -10.70 4.33
N THR A 33 -6.27 -9.50 4.26
CA THR A 33 -5.53 -8.81 5.31
C THR A 33 -6.40 -8.53 6.55
N GLY A 34 -7.73 -8.52 6.43
CA GLY A 34 -8.69 -8.27 7.52
C GLY A 34 -9.16 -9.51 8.29
N THR A 35 -8.74 -10.72 7.89
CA THR A 35 -9.02 -11.98 8.59
C THR A 35 -7.82 -12.91 8.50
N PHE A 36 -7.75 -13.92 9.37
CA PHE A 36 -6.65 -14.88 9.32
C PHE A 36 -6.86 -15.99 8.28
N ASP A 37 -8.11 -16.25 7.88
CA ASP A 37 -8.47 -17.24 6.88
C ASP A 37 -8.91 -16.56 5.57
N PRO A 38 -8.72 -17.20 4.42
CA PRO A 38 -9.28 -16.72 3.16
C PRO A 38 -10.79 -16.52 3.26
N LEU A 39 -11.28 -15.36 2.88
CA LEU A 39 -12.71 -15.02 2.95
C LEU A 39 -13.14 -14.32 1.65
N ALA A 40 -14.37 -14.52 1.23
CA ALA A 40 -14.91 -13.78 0.10
C ALA A 40 -15.06 -12.30 0.46
N LEU A 41 -14.74 -11.40 -0.46
CA LEU A 41 -14.74 -9.95 -0.21
C LEU A 41 -16.10 -9.43 0.26
N ASP A 42 -17.21 -9.99 -0.25
CA ASP A 42 -18.57 -9.61 0.13
C ASP A 42 -18.96 -10.07 1.56
N GLU A 43 -18.20 -11.01 2.13
CA GLU A 43 -18.39 -11.47 3.52
C GLU A 43 -17.61 -10.62 4.53
N MET A 44 -16.71 -9.74 4.07
CA MET A 44 -15.89 -8.90 4.95
C MET A 44 -16.73 -7.85 5.68
N ASP A 45 -16.48 -7.68 6.98
CA ASP A 45 -17.14 -6.67 7.83
C ASP A 45 -16.28 -5.39 7.98
N ARG A 46 -15.15 -5.35 7.28
CA ARG A 46 -14.20 -4.23 7.23
C ARG A 46 -14.01 -3.75 5.78
N VAL A 47 -13.55 -2.52 5.63
CA VAL A 47 -13.22 -1.98 4.29
C VAL A 47 -11.94 -2.61 3.78
N ILE A 48 -12.05 -3.34 2.68
CA ILE A 48 -10.91 -3.93 1.98
C ILE A 48 -11.00 -3.55 0.50
N THR A 49 -9.95 -2.95 -0.02
CA THR A 49 -9.75 -2.76 -1.47
C THR A 49 -8.77 -3.80 -1.99
N VAL A 50 -9.13 -4.46 -3.10
CA VAL A 50 -8.25 -5.39 -3.79
C VAL A 50 -7.85 -4.82 -5.13
N LEU A 51 -6.56 -4.62 -5.33
CA LEU A 51 -5.95 -4.10 -6.55
C LEU A 51 -5.25 -5.24 -7.30
N PRO A 52 -5.82 -5.75 -8.42
CA PRO A 52 -5.29 -6.90 -9.15
C PRO A 52 -4.08 -6.47 -9.99
N ALA A 53 -2.85 -6.69 -9.49
CA ALA A 53 -1.62 -6.26 -10.15
C ALA A 53 -1.40 -6.98 -11.48
N ARG A 54 -1.61 -8.31 -11.54
CA ARG A 54 -1.34 -9.12 -12.74
C ARG A 54 -2.09 -8.65 -13.99
N SER A 55 -3.33 -8.17 -13.85
CA SER A 55 -4.11 -7.62 -14.97
C SER A 55 -3.71 -6.19 -15.34
N MET A 56 -2.84 -5.56 -14.55
CA MET A 56 -2.45 -4.16 -14.69
C MET A 56 -1.01 -3.96 -15.19
N TYR A 57 -0.23 -5.03 -15.44
CA TYR A 57 1.19 -4.91 -15.83
C TYR A 57 1.44 -4.04 -17.06
N LEU A 58 0.54 -4.02 -18.06
CA LEU A 58 0.67 -3.18 -19.24
C LEU A 58 0.30 -1.71 -18.99
N VAL A 59 -0.40 -1.43 -17.89
CA VAL A 59 -1.01 -0.13 -17.61
C VAL A 59 -0.60 0.46 -16.25
N SER A 60 0.36 -0.13 -15.57
CA SER A 60 1.00 0.38 -14.36
C SER A 60 2.48 0.03 -14.40
N ASN A 61 3.35 1.00 -14.15
CA ASN A 61 4.81 0.78 -14.16
C ASN A 61 5.34 0.41 -12.78
N THR A 62 4.77 0.99 -11.74
CA THR A 62 5.23 0.86 -10.35
C THR A 62 4.09 0.39 -9.45
N LEU A 63 4.44 -0.08 -8.27
CA LEU A 63 3.46 -0.36 -7.22
C LEU A 63 2.69 0.89 -6.81
N THR A 64 3.34 2.06 -6.79
CA THR A 64 2.71 3.35 -6.50
C THR A 64 1.63 3.70 -7.52
N ASP A 65 1.87 3.45 -8.83
CA ASP A 65 0.84 3.66 -9.86
C ASP A 65 -0.40 2.79 -9.63
N LEU A 66 -0.20 1.56 -9.14
CA LEU A 66 -1.30 0.67 -8.80
C LEU A 66 -2.08 1.17 -7.59
N LEU A 67 -1.37 1.59 -6.53
CA LEU A 67 -1.95 2.10 -5.29
C LEU A 67 -2.73 3.40 -5.51
N ARG A 68 -2.35 4.25 -6.47
CA ARG A 68 -3.09 5.47 -6.85
C ARG A 68 -4.52 5.23 -7.38
N LEU A 69 -4.94 3.99 -7.54
CA LEU A 69 -6.33 3.64 -7.85
C LEU A 69 -7.26 3.73 -6.65
N ASP A 70 -6.71 3.71 -5.44
CA ASP A 70 -7.45 3.91 -4.20
C ASP A 70 -7.20 5.33 -3.66
N PRO A 71 -8.16 6.27 -3.75
CA PRO A 71 -7.96 7.66 -3.33
C PRO A 71 -7.97 7.86 -1.80
N SER A 72 -8.23 6.83 -1.03
CA SER A 72 -8.05 6.86 0.44
C SER A 72 -6.58 6.80 0.82
N LEU A 73 -5.72 6.35 -0.12
CA LEU A 73 -4.28 6.34 0.02
C LEU A 73 -3.73 7.71 -0.37
N ASP A 74 -3.04 8.32 0.54
CA ASP A 74 -2.23 9.51 0.26
C ASP A 74 -0.79 9.06 -0.02
N LEU A 75 -0.41 9.19 -1.29
CA LEU A 75 0.91 8.80 -1.81
C LEU A 75 1.68 10.07 -2.12
N GLN A 76 2.61 10.42 -1.26
CA GLN A 76 3.46 11.59 -1.41
C GLN A 76 4.82 11.16 -1.97
N GLU A 77 4.90 11.06 -3.30
CA GLU A 77 6.16 10.80 -4.00
C GLU A 77 7.03 12.04 -4.05
N ARG A 78 8.34 11.84 -3.91
CA ARG A 78 9.33 12.90 -4.10
C ARG A 78 9.86 12.97 -5.53
N ALA A 79 9.81 11.84 -6.25
CA ALA A 79 10.10 11.76 -7.68
C ALA A 79 9.35 10.57 -8.30
N PRO A 80 9.13 10.54 -9.64
CA PRO A 80 8.46 9.43 -10.31
C PRO A 80 9.29 8.14 -10.25
N GLY A 81 8.65 7.02 -10.56
CA GLY A 81 9.34 5.73 -10.61
C GLY A 81 9.42 5.01 -9.28
N GLY A 82 8.64 5.43 -8.29
CA GLY A 82 8.64 4.85 -6.95
C GLY A 82 9.82 5.31 -6.09
N VAL A 83 10.45 6.43 -6.46
CA VAL A 83 11.51 7.06 -5.66
C VAL A 83 10.87 7.67 -4.43
N GLN A 84 11.23 7.17 -3.28
CA GLN A 84 10.82 7.57 -1.93
C GLN A 84 9.37 8.10 -1.85
N THR A 85 8.46 7.22 -1.46
CA THR A 85 7.03 7.49 -1.37
C THR A 85 6.58 7.42 0.08
N ASP A 86 6.12 8.51 0.64
CA ASP A 86 5.42 8.50 1.92
C ASP A 86 3.98 8.05 1.69
N LEU A 87 3.58 6.99 2.37
CA LEU A 87 2.27 6.38 2.22
C LEU A 87 1.46 6.55 3.49
N SER A 88 0.26 7.11 3.38
CA SER A 88 -0.67 7.19 4.50
C SER A 88 -2.10 6.85 4.10
N ILE A 89 -2.92 6.49 5.09
CA ILE A 89 -4.34 6.14 4.93
C ILE A 89 -5.14 7.02 5.87
N ARG A 90 -6.26 7.61 5.36
CA ARG A 90 -7.24 8.33 6.20
C ARG A 90 -6.62 9.39 7.12
N GLY A 91 -5.65 10.16 6.62
CA GLY A 91 -4.98 11.21 7.37
C GLY A 91 -4.04 10.72 8.48
N GLY A 92 -3.67 9.44 8.48
CA GLY A 92 -2.57 8.95 9.29
C GLY A 92 -1.22 9.52 8.83
N SER A 93 -0.22 9.45 9.69
CA SER A 93 1.17 9.66 9.25
C SER A 93 1.66 8.43 8.48
N PHE A 94 2.75 8.57 7.72
CA PHE A 94 3.34 7.46 6.97
C PHE A 94 3.78 6.29 7.87
N GLY A 95 4.22 6.53 9.11
CA GLY A 95 4.52 5.46 10.08
C GLY A 95 3.28 4.77 10.68
N GLN A 96 2.06 5.22 10.40
CA GLN A 96 0.80 4.64 10.91
C GLN A 96 0.15 3.66 9.92
N THR A 97 0.79 3.39 8.79
CA THR A 97 0.36 2.40 7.80
C THR A 97 1.31 1.21 7.79
N LEU A 98 0.78 0.04 8.08
CA LEU A 98 1.56 -1.19 8.05
C LEU A 98 1.66 -1.72 6.62
N VAL A 99 2.87 -1.99 6.16
CA VAL A 99 3.13 -2.66 4.88
C VAL A 99 3.57 -4.10 5.12
N LEU A 100 2.96 -5.02 4.41
CA LEU A 100 3.24 -6.46 4.48
C LEU A 100 3.66 -6.98 3.10
N LEU A 101 4.59 -7.90 3.10
CA LEU A 101 4.89 -8.77 1.96
C LEU A 101 4.48 -10.20 2.32
N ASN A 102 3.48 -10.74 1.60
CA ASN A 102 2.90 -12.06 1.87
C ASN A 102 2.42 -12.25 3.32
N GLY A 103 1.88 -11.17 3.93
CA GLY A 103 1.41 -11.19 5.31
C GLY A 103 2.51 -11.07 6.38
N GLN A 104 3.76 -10.83 6.01
CA GLN A 104 4.89 -10.60 6.89
C GLN A 104 5.30 -9.12 6.81
N ARG A 105 5.58 -8.49 7.95
CA ARG A 105 5.91 -7.06 8.08
C ARG A 105 7.19 -6.71 7.32
N ILE A 106 7.15 -5.61 6.55
CA ILE A 106 8.31 -5.08 5.83
C ILE A 106 8.63 -3.61 6.19
N ASN A 107 7.83 -2.97 7.06
CA ASN A 107 8.07 -1.58 7.49
C ASN A 107 9.50 -1.39 7.98
N ASP A 108 9.98 -0.18 7.74
CA ASP A 108 11.30 0.27 8.15
C ASP A 108 11.32 0.71 9.62
N VAL A 109 12.35 0.31 10.35
CA VAL A 109 12.47 0.66 11.77
C VAL A 109 13.21 1.98 12.00
N GLN A 110 13.97 2.45 10.99
CA GLN A 110 14.62 3.75 11.01
C GLN A 110 13.58 4.85 10.87
N SER A 111 12.77 4.80 9.80
CA SER A 111 11.82 5.84 9.45
C SER A 111 10.72 5.32 8.52
N GLY A 112 9.47 5.72 8.72
CA GLY A 112 8.39 5.38 7.78
C GLY A 112 8.55 5.95 6.36
N HIS A 113 9.54 6.83 6.12
CA HIS A 113 9.90 7.29 4.77
C HIS A 113 10.40 6.16 3.86
N HIS A 114 10.87 5.04 4.42
CA HIS A 114 11.37 3.87 3.70
C HIS A 114 10.41 2.68 3.69
N ASP A 115 9.17 2.86 4.15
CA ASP A 115 8.16 1.79 4.17
C ASP A 115 7.78 1.30 2.76
N MET A 116 8.00 2.14 1.74
CA MET A 116 7.76 1.78 0.34
C MET A 116 9.02 1.30 -0.42
N ASP A 117 10.14 1.10 0.27
CA ASP A 117 11.36 0.46 -0.26
C ASP A 117 11.16 -1.07 -0.37
N ILE A 118 10.21 -1.44 -1.23
CA ILE A 118 9.71 -2.80 -1.40
C ILE A 118 10.55 -3.53 -2.46
N PRO A 119 11.29 -4.60 -2.10
CA PRO A 119 12.29 -5.20 -2.96
C PRO A 119 11.74 -6.17 -4.03
N VAL A 120 10.45 -6.09 -4.35
CA VAL A 120 9.83 -6.97 -5.35
C VAL A 120 9.41 -6.19 -6.60
N PRO A 121 9.84 -6.62 -7.81
CA PRO A 121 9.36 -6.06 -9.06
C PRO A 121 7.83 -6.20 -9.20
N MET A 122 7.21 -5.27 -9.92
CA MET A 122 5.77 -5.28 -10.17
C MET A 122 5.29 -6.63 -10.77
N GLU A 123 6.11 -7.27 -11.60
CA GLU A 123 5.86 -8.56 -12.25
C GLU A 123 5.77 -9.74 -11.27
N ALA A 124 6.32 -9.61 -10.06
CA ALA A 124 6.18 -10.60 -8.99
C ALA A 124 4.85 -10.45 -8.25
N VAL A 125 4.23 -9.26 -8.29
CA VAL A 125 3.04 -8.95 -7.52
C VAL A 125 1.80 -9.50 -8.21
N THR A 126 1.03 -10.33 -7.52
CA THR A 126 -0.25 -10.86 -8.03
C THR A 126 -1.38 -9.87 -7.79
N ARG A 127 -1.45 -9.33 -6.57
CA ARG A 127 -2.40 -8.30 -6.15
C ARG A 127 -1.89 -7.57 -4.92
N VAL A 128 -2.51 -6.43 -4.63
CA VAL A 128 -2.35 -5.70 -3.38
C VAL A 128 -3.69 -5.64 -2.68
N GLU A 129 -3.71 -5.97 -1.40
CA GLU A 129 -4.88 -5.84 -0.54
C GLU A 129 -4.66 -4.66 0.41
N VAL A 130 -5.59 -3.71 0.42
CA VAL A 130 -5.57 -2.53 1.28
C VAL A 130 -6.69 -2.66 2.29
N MET A 131 -6.37 -2.80 3.55
CA MET A 131 -7.33 -2.74 4.65
C MET A 131 -7.33 -1.33 5.23
N HIS A 132 -8.48 -0.70 5.23
CA HIS A 132 -8.66 0.63 5.80
C HIS A 132 -8.99 0.52 7.30
N GLY A 133 -8.50 1.48 8.08
CA GLY A 133 -8.64 1.50 9.54
C GLY A 133 -7.75 0.47 10.26
N SER A 134 -7.87 0.39 11.56
CA SER A 134 -6.94 -0.34 12.42
C SER A 134 -6.81 -1.83 12.11
N GLY A 135 -5.57 -2.31 11.98
CA GLY A 135 -5.20 -3.73 11.88
C GLY A 135 -4.45 -4.28 13.09
N SER A 136 -4.33 -3.50 14.17
CA SER A 136 -3.43 -3.86 15.29
C SER A 136 -3.83 -5.12 16.06
N SER A 137 -5.11 -5.51 16.08
CA SER A 137 -5.53 -6.78 16.68
C SER A 137 -4.98 -8.01 15.97
N MET A 138 -4.56 -7.87 14.72
CA MET A 138 -3.98 -8.95 13.91
C MET A 138 -2.46 -8.81 13.77
N TYR A 139 -1.98 -7.60 13.51
CA TYR A 139 -0.62 -7.33 13.07
C TYR A 139 0.22 -6.51 14.06
N GLY A 140 -0.40 -5.97 15.12
CA GLY A 140 0.30 -5.19 16.15
C GLY A 140 0.58 -3.76 15.74
N SER A 141 1.74 -3.24 16.17
CA SER A 141 2.17 -1.86 15.93
C SER A 141 2.11 -1.44 14.46
N ASP A 142 1.97 -0.15 14.20
CA ASP A 142 2.00 0.55 12.90
C ASP A 142 0.72 0.36 12.04
N ALA A 143 -0.13 -0.63 12.37
CA ALA A 143 -1.42 -0.84 11.71
C ALA A 143 -2.52 0.08 12.27
N THR A 144 -2.23 1.36 12.46
CA THR A 144 -3.15 2.32 13.10
C THR A 144 -4.16 2.88 12.11
N ALA A 145 -3.69 3.33 10.96
CA ALA A 145 -4.51 3.92 9.90
C ALA A 145 -4.97 2.88 8.86
N GLY A 146 -4.17 1.84 8.65
CA GLY A 146 -4.49 0.76 7.73
C GLY A 146 -3.36 -0.23 7.55
N VAL A 147 -3.60 -1.21 6.68
CA VAL A 147 -2.62 -2.25 6.31
C VAL A 147 -2.61 -2.42 4.80
N ILE A 148 -1.43 -2.46 4.20
CA ILE A 148 -1.23 -2.81 2.79
C ILE A 148 -0.49 -4.13 2.74
N ASN A 149 -1.08 -5.13 2.08
CA ASN A 149 -0.48 -6.44 1.93
C ASN A 149 -0.18 -6.70 0.44
N ILE A 150 1.09 -6.77 0.11
CA ILE A 150 1.58 -7.08 -1.22
C ILE A 150 1.71 -8.59 -1.32
N ILE A 151 1.00 -9.18 -2.27
CA ILE A 151 0.92 -10.62 -2.41
C ILE A 151 1.61 -11.03 -3.71
N THR A 152 2.62 -11.87 -3.56
CA THR A 152 3.29 -12.57 -4.66
C THR A 152 2.81 -14.02 -4.70
N ALA A 153 2.65 -14.57 -5.88
CA ALA A 153 2.39 -15.99 -6.09
C ALA A 153 2.86 -16.35 -7.49
N PRO A 154 3.63 -17.43 -7.66
CA PRO A 154 4.04 -17.86 -8.97
C PRO A 154 2.80 -18.21 -9.82
N PRO A 155 2.80 -17.86 -11.12
CA PRO A 155 1.76 -18.33 -12.04
C PRO A 155 1.82 -19.85 -12.20
N GLU A 156 0.71 -20.43 -12.57
CA GLU A 156 0.68 -21.86 -12.94
C GLU A 156 1.29 -22.04 -14.34
N GLY A 157 2.21 -22.99 -14.47
CA GLY A 157 2.84 -23.37 -15.73
C GLY A 157 3.95 -22.41 -16.21
N LEU A 158 4.49 -22.74 -17.39
CA LEU A 158 5.59 -21.97 -17.99
C LEU A 158 5.09 -20.62 -18.53
N GLU A 159 5.60 -19.54 -17.97
CA GLU A 159 5.43 -18.20 -18.49
C GLU A 159 6.78 -17.46 -18.51
N LEU A 160 7.20 -16.97 -19.68
CA LEU A 160 8.32 -16.05 -19.83
C LEU A 160 7.79 -14.71 -20.30
N ARG A 161 8.14 -13.64 -19.59
CA ARG A 161 7.77 -12.28 -19.89
C ARG A 161 9.03 -11.42 -19.97
N LEU A 162 9.23 -10.74 -21.09
CA LEU A 162 10.33 -9.80 -21.32
C LEU A 162 9.75 -8.46 -21.68
N ARG A 163 10.08 -7.41 -20.94
CA ARG A 163 9.60 -6.04 -21.19
C ARG A 163 10.76 -5.08 -21.32
N THR A 164 10.69 -4.21 -22.33
CA THR A 164 11.56 -3.05 -22.47
C THR A 164 10.76 -1.81 -22.80
N ALA A 165 11.14 -0.67 -22.24
CA ALA A 165 10.49 0.60 -22.49
C ALA A 165 11.48 1.76 -22.41
N VAL A 166 11.16 2.84 -23.13
CA VAL A 166 11.90 4.10 -23.12
C VAL A 166 10.93 5.27 -23.02
N GLY A 167 11.37 6.39 -22.46
CA GLY A 167 10.54 7.58 -22.32
C GLY A 167 11.35 8.87 -22.31
N ASN A 168 10.63 10.00 -22.13
CA ASN A 168 11.31 11.27 -21.88
C ASN A 168 12.09 11.21 -20.55
N ASP A 169 12.93 12.22 -20.28
CA ASP A 169 13.78 12.32 -19.09
C ASP A 169 14.75 11.13 -18.93
N GLY A 170 15.16 10.53 -20.08
CA GLY A 170 16.05 9.38 -20.13
C GLY A 170 15.48 8.10 -19.52
N ILE A 171 14.17 7.99 -19.38
CA ILE A 171 13.52 6.78 -18.86
C ILE A 171 13.90 5.58 -19.72
N ASN A 172 14.37 4.52 -19.06
CA ASN A 172 14.78 3.27 -19.68
C ASN A 172 14.50 2.11 -18.72
N GLN A 173 13.63 1.17 -19.14
CA GLN A 173 13.13 0.07 -18.30
C GLN A 173 13.43 -1.27 -18.97
N GLN A 174 13.97 -2.22 -18.21
CA GLN A 174 14.13 -3.62 -18.61
C GLN A 174 13.58 -4.52 -17.48
N ARG A 175 12.71 -5.45 -17.84
CA ARG A 175 12.08 -6.37 -16.89
C ARG A 175 11.99 -7.77 -17.45
N VAL A 176 12.23 -8.75 -16.60
CA VAL A 176 12.17 -10.18 -16.93
C VAL A 176 11.37 -10.88 -15.83
N SER A 177 10.44 -11.71 -16.23
CA SER A 177 9.76 -12.65 -15.31
C SER A 177 9.72 -14.03 -15.98
N LEU A 178 10.21 -15.03 -15.25
CA LEU A 178 10.16 -16.44 -15.66
C LEU A 178 9.46 -17.21 -14.55
N SER A 179 8.44 -17.95 -14.90
CA SER A 179 7.80 -18.90 -13.97
C SER A 179 7.60 -20.25 -14.61
N ASP A 180 7.64 -21.28 -13.80
CA ASP A 180 7.25 -22.64 -14.22
C ASP A 180 6.82 -23.48 -13.01
N THR A 181 6.17 -24.61 -13.29
CA THR A 181 5.76 -25.60 -12.30
C THR A 181 6.36 -26.96 -12.61
N PHE A 182 7.26 -27.41 -11.74
CA PHE A 182 7.98 -28.67 -11.85
C PHE A 182 7.47 -29.65 -10.77
N GLY A 183 6.48 -30.44 -11.10
CA GLY A 183 5.90 -31.39 -10.18
C GLY A 183 5.26 -30.73 -8.95
N ARG A 184 5.98 -30.70 -7.82
CA ARG A 184 5.50 -30.11 -6.56
C ARG A 184 6.06 -28.69 -6.28
N ILE A 185 6.86 -28.16 -7.17
CA ILE A 185 7.51 -26.86 -7.04
C ILE A 185 6.96 -25.94 -8.11
N SER A 186 6.42 -24.80 -7.73
CA SER A 186 6.15 -23.68 -8.62
C SER A 186 7.12 -22.55 -8.24
N GLU A 187 7.82 -22.04 -9.24
CA GLU A 187 8.84 -21.00 -9.06
C GLU A 187 8.56 -19.83 -9.98
N GLN A 188 8.79 -18.61 -9.48
CA GLN A 188 8.85 -17.39 -10.28
C GLN A 188 10.11 -16.62 -9.93
N LEU A 189 10.92 -16.34 -10.95
CA LEU A 189 12.06 -15.44 -10.88
C LEU A 189 11.73 -14.15 -11.61
N THR A 190 11.94 -13.02 -10.96
CA THR A 190 11.71 -11.69 -11.55
C THR A 190 12.93 -10.82 -11.37
N PHE A 191 13.22 -10.02 -12.39
CA PHE A 191 14.25 -9.00 -12.38
C PHE A 191 13.71 -7.73 -13.04
N SER A 192 13.99 -6.57 -12.46
CA SER A 192 13.73 -5.28 -13.08
C SER A 192 14.90 -4.32 -12.93
N ARG A 193 15.09 -3.51 -13.96
CA ARG A 193 15.94 -2.33 -13.95
C ARG A 193 15.14 -1.16 -14.51
N ASP A 194 14.86 -0.19 -13.66
CA ASP A 194 14.24 1.07 -14.03
C ASP A 194 15.25 2.20 -13.83
N PHE A 195 15.42 3.05 -14.83
CA PHE A 195 16.38 4.15 -14.83
C PHE A 195 15.73 5.41 -15.39
N SER A 196 16.14 6.57 -14.89
CA SER A 196 15.89 7.88 -15.47
C SER A 196 17.09 8.79 -15.23
N SER A 197 17.40 9.66 -16.19
CA SER A 197 18.38 10.74 -16.01
C SER A 197 17.83 11.93 -15.22
N GLY A 198 16.53 11.89 -14.84
CA GLY A 198 15.85 12.93 -14.10
C GLY A 198 15.20 14.00 -14.99
N PHE A 199 14.05 14.53 -14.54
CA PHE A 199 13.33 15.62 -15.20
C PHE A 199 13.89 17.02 -14.84
N MET A 200 14.85 17.04 -13.92
CA MET A 200 15.65 18.20 -13.53
C MET A 200 17.00 17.71 -12.95
N PRO A 201 18.01 18.59 -12.75
CA PRO A 201 19.29 18.21 -12.16
C PRO A 201 19.12 17.51 -10.81
N ASP A 202 19.99 16.51 -10.53
CA ASP A 202 20.00 15.74 -9.28
C ASP A 202 18.64 15.11 -8.89
N ARG A 203 17.88 14.65 -9.92
CA ARG A 203 16.64 13.87 -9.82
C ARG A 203 16.68 12.61 -10.67
N ASP A 204 17.88 12.14 -10.96
CA ASP A 204 18.16 10.86 -11.58
C ASP A 204 17.87 9.70 -10.61
N TYR A 205 17.54 8.54 -11.15
CA TYR A 205 17.42 7.32 -10.35
C TYR A 205 17.77 6.06 -11.12
N ARG A 206 18.16 5.05 -10.38
CA ARG A 206 18.26 3.66 -10.85
C ARG A 206 17.66 2.74 -9.81
N ASN A 207 16.65 1.97 -10.18
CA ASN A 207 16.07 0.94 -9.32
C ASN A 207 16.36 -0.43 -9.92
N LEU A 208 17.14 -1.25 -9.21
CA LEU A 208 17.40 -2.65 -9.53
C LEU A 208 16.66 -3.52 -8.53
N GLN A 209 15.82 -4.42 -9.00
CA GLN A 209 15.09 -5.35 -8.13
C GLN A 209 15.23 -6.78 -8.65
N PHE A 210 15.31 -7.71 -7.72
CA PHE A 210 15.25 -9.14 -7.98
C PHE A 210 14.31 -9.79 -6.97
N ALA A 211 13.46 -10.72 -7.42
CA ALA A 211 12.69 -11.56 -6.51
C ALA A 211 12.56 -12.99 -7.03
N SER A 212 12.58 -13.93 -6.08
CA SER A 212 12.25 -15.35 -6.25
C SER A 212 11.06 -15.65 -5.35
N SER A 213 10.02 -16.24 -5.92
CA SER A 213 8.83 -16.72 -5.21
C SER A 213 8.64 -18.19 -5.49
N THR A 214 8.87 -19.02 -4.47
CA THR A 214 8.79 -20.48 -4.55
C THR A 214 7.59 -20.98 -3.77
N HIS A 215 6.74 -21.78 -4.39
CA HIS A 215 5.70 -22.57 -3.75
C HIS A 215 6.05 -24.05 -3.85
N LEU A 216 6.17 -24.72 -2.70
CA LEU A 216 6.56 -26.13 -2.62
C LEU A 216 5.53 -26.93 -1.82
N LEU A 217 5.00 -28.00 -2.42
CA LEU A 217 4.15 -28.97 -1.73
C LEU A 217 5.02 -30.05 -1.05
N THR A 218 5.15 -29.98 0.28
CA THR A 218 5.88 -30.93 1.11
C THR A 218 4.94 -31.99 1.71
N ALA A 219 5.52 -33.02 2.33
CA ALA A 219 4.74 -34.01 3.08
C ALA A 219 4.01 -33.40 4.29
N TRP A 220 4.48 -32.26 4.81
CA TRP A 220 3.87 -31.58 5.96
C TRP A 220 2.78 -30.58 5.56
N GLY A 221 2.78 -30.11 4.32
CA GLY A 221 1.89 -29.09 3.78
C GLY A 221 2.62 -28.19 2.77
N ALA A 222 2.04 -27.03 2.46
CA ALA A 222 2.64 -26.06 1.56
C ALA A 222 3.73 -25.24 2.26
N SER A 223 4.82 -24.98 1.54
CA SER A 223 5.88 -24.06 1.91
C SER A 223 5.92 -22.93 0.88
N ASP A 224 5.86 -21.69 1.32
CA ASP A 224 6.03 -20.48 0.50
C ASP A 224 7.32 -19.78 0.92
N LEU A 225 8.25 -19.63 -0.01
CA LEU A 225 9.52 -18.94 0.20
C LEU A 225 9.56 -17.71 -0.72
N THR A 226 9.96 -16.56 -0.19
CA THR A 226 10.21 -15.35 -0.96
C THR A 226 11.58 -14.81 -0.62
N LEU A 227 12.43 -14.66 -1.63
CA LEU A 227 13.73 -13.97 -1.53
C LEU A 227 13.67 -12.74 -2.43
N ALA A 228 14.11 -11.59 -1.93
CA ALA A 228 14.09 -10.37 -2.72
C ALA A 228 15.25 -9.43 -2.38
N TYR A 229 15.63 -8.62 -3.35
CA TYR A 229 16.68 -7.61 -3.24
C TYR A 229 16.32 -6.37 -4.04
N MET A 230 16.65 -5.20 -3.49
CA MET A 230 16.57 -3.90 -4.14
C MET A 230 17.86 -3.10 -3.93
N ASP A 231 18.30 -2.38 -4.98
CA ASP A 231 19.38 -1.39 -4.96
C ASP A 231 18.86 -0.14 -5.69
N HIS A 232 18.72 0.96 -4.94
CA HIS A 232 17.95 2.12 -5.39
C HIS A 232 18.65 3.46 -5.08
N PRO A 233 19.76 3.78 -5.77
CA PRO A 233 20.37 5.11 -5.73
C PRO A 233 19.55 6.14 -6.51
N PHE A 234 19.39 7.34 -5.94
CA PHE A 234 18.68 8.45 -6.57
C PHE A 234 19.19 9.82 -6.14
N GLY A 235 19.04 10.78 -7.05
CA GLY A 235 19.22 12.20 -6.74
C GLY A 235 18.03 12.73 -5.95
N ALA A 236 18.32 13.37 -4.83
CA ALA A 236 17.34 13.85 -3.85
C ALA A 236 17.34 15.38 -3.71
N ASP A 237 17.61 16.11 -4.82
CA ASP A 237 17.58 17.57 -4.82
C ASP A 237 16.25 18.12 -4.32
N GLN A 238 16.28 19.00 -3.33
CA GLN A 238 15.12 19.65 -2.69
C GLN A 238 14.17 18.68 -1.93
N PHE A 239 14.56 17.44 -1.64
CA PHE A 239 13.67 16.52 -0.90
C PHE A 239 13.48 16.92 0.56
N TYR A 240 14.53 17.40 1.20
CA TYR A 240 14.58 17.71 2.63
C TYR A 240 14.95 19.19 2.91
N GLY A 241 15.16 19.97 1.86
CA GLY A 241 15.57 21.35 1.91
C GLY A 241 16.24 21.78 0.60
N PRO A 242 16.73 23.01 0.46
CA PRO A 242 17.32 23.53 -0.78
C PRO A 242 18.75 22.99 -1.00
N TYR A 243 18.94 21.69 -0.96
CA TYR A 243 20.23 21.00 -1.06
C TYR A 243 20.24 20.01 -2.19
N PRO A 244 21.35 19.89 -2.97
CA PRO A 244 21.54 18.88 -4.00
C PRO A 244 21.92 17.54 -3.37
N SER A 245 20.97 16.95 -2.64
CA SER A 245 21.17 15.71 -1.89
C SER A 245 21.17 14.50 -2.82
N TRP A 246 21.74 13.41 -2.32
CA TRP A 246 21.75 12.12 -2.98
C TRP A 246 21.54 11.01 -1.94
N GLU A 247 20.86 9.94 -2.32
CA GLU A 247 20.52 8.84 -1.44
C GLU A 247 20.67 7.50 -2.15
N ASP A 248 21.08 6.46 -1.41
CA ASP A 248 21.17 5.08 -1.91
C ASP A 248 20.57 4.13 -0.89
N THR A 249 19.40 3.59 -1.22
CA THR A 249 18.72 2.62 -0.36
C THR A 249 18.85 1.20 -0.90
N LYS A 250 19.01 0.22 0.00
CA LYS A 250 19.11 -1.20 -0.34
C LYS A 250 18.28 -2.02 0.62
N THR A 251 17.47 -2.91 0.07
CA THR A 251 16.64 -3.82 0.88
C THR A 251 16.94 -5.27 0.51
N TRP A 252 17.22 -6.09 1.52
CA TRP A 252 17.25 -7.55 1.44
C TRP A 252 16.04 -8.11 2.18
N TRP A 253 15.41 -9.10 1.59
CA TRP A 253 14.29 -9.80 2.18
C TRP A 253 14.40 -11.31 2.00
N ALA A 254 14.13 -12.04 3.08
CA ALA A 254 13.94 -13.48 3.04
C ALA A 254 12.76 -13.86 3.94
N GLY A 255 11.69 -14.40 3.35
CA GLY A 255 10.49 -14.82 4.06
C GLY A 255 10.12 -16.25 3.75
N ILE A 256 9.77 -17.03 4.76
CA ILE A 256 9.24 -18.40 4.62
C ILE A 256 7.95 -18.54 5.43
N ARG A 257 6.97 -19.21 4.85
CA ARG A 257 5.80 -19.74 5.55
C ARG A 257 5.68 -21.22 5.29
N GLN A 258 5.55 -22.01 6.35
CA GLN A 258 5.31 -23.45 6.30
C GLN A 258 3.95 -23.77 6.89
N SER A 259 3.11 -24.46 6.12
CA SER A 259 1.87 -25.05 6.62
C SER A 259 2.11 -26.45 7.17
N PHE A 260 1.54 -26.75 8.33
CA PHE A 260 1.54 -28.08 8.93
C PHE A 260 0.10 -28.60 8.91
N GLY A 261 -0.19 -29.43 7.90
CA GLY A 261 -1.55 -29.82 7.57
C GLY A 261 -2.40 -28.60 7.16
N LYS A 262 -3.67 -28.60 7.55
CA LYS A 262 -4.63 -27.54 7.19
C LYS A 262 -4.80 -26.48 8.29
N LYS A 263 -4.32 -26.73 9.50
CA LYS A 263 -4.69 -25.95 10.68
C LYS A 263 -3.57 -25.10 11.25
N THR A 264 -2.33 -25.47 11.08
CA THR A 264 -1.20 -24.78 11.71
C THR A 264 -0.26 -24.25 10.64
N SER A 265 0.25 -23.05 10.83
CA SER A 265 1.32 -22.50 10.02
C SER A 265 2.37 -21.85 10.91
N ALA A 266 3.63 -21.93 10.48
CA ALA A 266 4.73 -21.17 11.05
C ALA A 266 5.32 -20.28 9.95
N SER A 267 5.81 -19.11 10.32
CA SER A 267 6.50 -18.22 9.41
C SER A 267 7.73 -17.60 10.07
N PHE A 268 8.72 -17.31 9.23
CA PHE A 268 9.89 -16.54 9.61
C PHE A 268 10.20 -15.55 8.49
N ALA A 269 10.62 -14.34 8.85
CA ALA A 269 11.16 -13.40 7.88
C ALA A 269 12.33 -12.62 8.46
N TYR A 270 13.23 -12.27 7.56
CA TYR A 270 14.38 -11.40 7.78
C TYR A 270 14.35 -10.27 6.76
N ARG A 271 14.53 -9.03 7.23
CA ARG A 271 14.75 -7.85 6.42
C ARG A 271 16.04 -7.17 6.87
N ARG A 272 16.87 -6.77 5.91
CA ARG A 272 17.90 -5.76 6.09
C ARG A 272 17.62 -4.58 5.17
N HIS A 273 17.64 -3.39 5.72
CA HIS A 273 17.63 -2.14 4.98
C HIS A 273 18.93 -1.38 5.24
N SER A 274 19.39 -0.67 4.23
CA SER A 274 20.53 0.23 4.34
C SER A 274 20.18 1.52 3.63
N ASP A 275 20.45 2.62 4.28
CA ASP A 275 20.25 3.96 3.76
C ASP A 275 21.55 4.76 3.89
N LEU A 276 22.05 5.23 2.74
CA LEU A 276 23.18 6.15 2.61
C LEU A 276 22.67 7.50 2.14
N PHE A 277 22.55 8.45 3.04
CA PHE A 277 22.15 9.82 2.73
C PHE A 277 23.37 10.75 2.65
N VAL A 278 23.44 11.54 1.56
CA VAL A 278 24.48 12.55 1.32
C VAL A 278 23.79 13.90 1.10
N LEU A 279 24.04 14.89 1.96
CA LEU A 279 23.40 16.22 1.87
C LEU A 279 23.86 17.01 0.65
N PHE A 280 25.15 16.97 0.32
CA PHE A 280 25.72 17.63 -0.85
C PHE A 280 26.39 16.58 -1.74
N ARG A 281 25.75 16.23 -2.83
CA ARG A 281 26.19 15.17 -3.75
C ARG A 281 27.64 15.32 -4.19
N ASP A 282 28.05 16.54 -4.49
CA ASP A 282 29.40 16.85 -4.97
C ASP A 282 30.44 17.03 -3.85
N ALA A 283 29.98 17.05 -2.58
CA ALA A 283 30.84 17.20 -1.41
C ALA A 283 30.39 16.32 -0.23
N PRO A 284 30.45 14.97 -0.37
CA PRO A 284 29.91 14.03 0.63
C PRO A 284 30.53 14.17 2.02
N SER A 285 31.80 14.65 2.09
CA SER A 285 32.50 14.81 3.36
C SER A 285 31.90 15.89 4.29
N ILE A 286 31.03 16.76 3.78
CA ILE A 286 30.38 17.80 4.60
C ILE A 286 29.33 17.17 5.51
N TYR A 287 28.46 16.32 4.97
CA TYR A 287 27.43 15.64 5.77
C TYR A 287 26.97 14.37 5.06
N THR A 288 27.19 13.24 5.72
CA THR A 288 26.77 11.92 5.25
C THR A 288 26.26 11.07 6.41
N ASN A 289 25.08 10.50 6.24
CA ASN A 289 24.51 9.52 7.18
C ASN A 289 24.56 8.12 6.57
N HIS A 290 24.87 7.16 7.42
CA HIS A 290 24.83 5.74 7.13
C HIS A 290 23.92 5.05 8.14
N HIS A 291 22.88 4.42 7.65
CA HIS A 291 21.96 3.64 8.47
C HIS A 291 21.93 2.20 7.96
N HIS A 292 21.95 1.25 8.88
CA HIS A 292 21.73 -0.17 8.63
C HIS A 292 20.76 -0.68 9.67
N ASP A 293 19.66 -1.23 9.24
CA ASP A 293 18.70 -1.85 10.13
C ASP A 293 18.40 -3.30 9.75
N ASP A 294 18.19 -4.11 10.76
CA ASP A 294 17.85 -5.52 10.65
C ASP A 294 16.55 -5.79 11.41
N SER A 295 15.63 -6.55 10.82
CA SER A 295 14.46 -7.06 11.50
C SER A 295 14.31 -8.57 11.29
N TYR A 296 13.98 -9.27 12.39
CA TYR A 296 13.74 -10.72 12.44
C TYR A 296 12.36 -10.94 13.02
N GLN A 297 11.49 -11.62 12.33
CA GLN A 297 10.16 -11.96 12.83
C GLN A 297 9.89 -13.46 12.71
N ALA A 298 9.23 -14.01 13.72
CA ALA A 298 8.78 -15.38 13.72
C ALA A 298 7.36 -15.45 14.27
N ALA A 299 6.49 -16.23 13.66
CA ALA A 299 5.12 -16.41 14.12
C ALA A 299 4.67 -17.86 13.95
N VAL A 300 3.80 -18.29 14.86
CA VAL A 300 3.05 -19.55 14.76
C VAL A 300 1.58 -19.21 14.90
N ARG A 301 0.77 -19.75 14.00
CA ARG A 301 -0.68 -19.56 13.99
C ARG A 301 -1.40 -20.89 13.83
N ARG A 302 -2.55 -20.98 14.48
CA ARG A 302 -3.45 -22.12 14.38
C ARG A 302 -4.88 -21.67 14.17
N THR A 303 -5.59 -22.39 13.28
CA THR A 303 -7.01 -22.23 12.98
C THR A 303 -7.77 -23.48 13.41
N GLU A 304 -8.86 -23.32 14.13
CA GLU A 304 -9.80 -24.38 14.49
C GLU A 304 -11.19 -24.06 13.96
N GLU A 305 -11.86 -25.04 13.42
CA GLU A 305 -13.21 -24.96 12.90
C GLU A 305 -14.13 -25.92 13.68
N PRO A 306 -14.62 -25.54 14.89
CA PRO A 306 -15.48 -26.41 15.71
C PRO A 306 -16.85 -26.66 15.07
N GLY A 307 -17.18 -25.95 13.99
CA GLY A 307 -18.39 -26.12 13.19
C GLY A 307 -18.28 -25.37 11.87
N LYS A 308 -19.33 -25.42 11.03
CA LYS A 308 -19.33 -24.76 9.71
C LYS A 308 -19.38 -23.23 9.78
N SER A 309 -19.75 -22.67 10.94
CA SER A 309 -19.99 -21.25 11.10
C SER A 309 -19.06 -20.57 12.10
N ILE A 310 -18.15 -21.30 12.72
CA ILE A 310 -17.25 -20.76 13.74
C ILE A 310 -15.81 -21.07 13.33
N HIS A 311 -15.01 -20.02 13.19
CA HIS A 311 -13.57 -20.12 12.96
C HIS A 311 -12.86 -19.47 14.15
N ILE A 312 -11.90 -20.17 14.73
CA ILE A 312 -11.10 -19.70 15.86
C ILE A 312 -9.64 -19.67 15.39
N ASN A 313 -9.07 -18.49 15.40
CA ASN A 313 -7.67 -18.28 15.04
C ASN A 313 -6.92 -17.80 16.27
N TYR A 314 -5.73 -18.37 16.51
CA TYR A 314 -4.85 -17.90 17.57
C TYR A 314 -3.39 -18.16 17.23
N GLY A 315 -2.53 -17.39 17.85
CA GLY A 315 -1.10 -17.51 17.59
C GLY A 315 -0.23 -16.69 18.51
N ALA A 316 1.05 -16.81 18.26
CA ALA A 316 2.09 -16.04 18.93
C ALA A 316 3.10 -15.54 17.90
N GLU A 317 3.69 -14.39 18.19
CA GLU A 317 4.69 -13.72 17.35
C GLU A 317 5.82 -13.19 18.20
N ALA A 318 7.04 -13.22 17.67
CA ALA A 318 8.20 -12.55 18.22
C ALA A 318 8.87 -11.74 17.10
N LEU A 319 9.34 -10.54 17.45
CA LEU A 319 10.06 -9.65 16.55
C LEU A 319 11.27 -9.08 17.28
N HIS A 320 12.41 -9.01 16.59
CA HIS A 320 13.59 -8.29 17.00
C HIS A 320 14.00 -7.32 15.89
N GLU A 321 14.26 -6.08 16.29
CA GLU A 321 14.70 -4.98 15.41
C GLU A 321 15.97 -4.36 15.96
N ALA A 322 16.91 -4.03 15.08
CA ALA A 322 18.14 -3.36 15.44
C ALA A 322 18.53 -2.34 14.39
N ILE A 323 19.20 -1.26 14.80
CA ILE A 323 19.79 -0.26 13.93
C ILE A 323 21.22 0.05 14.35
N ALA A 324 22.09 0.26 13.36
CA ALA A 324 23.42 0.82 13.49
C ALA A 324 23.53 2.04 12.58
N SER A 325 23.80 3.19 13.16
CA SER A 325 23.82 4.46 12.44
C SER A 325 24.86 5.42 13.03
N ASN A 326 25.52 6.19 12.18
CA ASN A 326 26.43 7.25 12.64
C ASN A 326 25.67 8.47 13.19
N ASN A 327 24.38 8.66 12.87
CA ASN A 327 23.54 9.73 13.40
C ASN A 327 22.67 9.25 14.56
N LEU A 328 21.98 8.11 14.39
CA LEU A 328 21.01 7.59 15.37
C LEU A 328 21.66 6.75 16.48
N GLY A 329 22.92 6.31 16.31
CA GLY A 329 23.60 5.40 17.22
C GLY A 329 23.28 3.92 16.97
N MET A 330 23.56 3.08 17.99
CA MET A 330 23.29 1.64 17.96
C MET A 330 22.16 1.31 18.93
N HIS A 331 21.05 0.82 18.42
CA HIS A 331 19.87 0.50 19.22
C HIS A 331 19.25 -0.83 18.78
N GLY A 332 18.53 -1.45 19.69
CA GLY A 332 17.75 -2.65 19.43
C GLY A 332 16.54 -2.75 20.35
N ARG A 333 15.46 -3.34 19.83
CA ARG A 333 14.26 -3.64 20.61
C ARG A 333 13.69 -4.99 20.22
N SER A 334 13.10 -5.66 21.21
CA SER A 334 12.38 -6.91 21.01
C SER A 334 10.96 -6.76 21.50
N ARG A 335 10.06 -7.47 20.84
CA ARG A 335 8.67 -7.61 21.27
C ARG A 335 8.19 -9.05 21.11
N ALA A 336 7.19 -9.40 21.90
CA ALA A 336 6.44 -10.63 21.76
C ALA A 336 4.95 -10.33 21.84
N ALA A 337 4.15 -11.11 21.15
CA ALA A 337 2.71 -10.96 21.14
C ALA A 337 2.00 -12.29 21.15
N VAL A 338 0.82 -12.30 21.75
CA VAL A 338 -0.19 -13.34 21.58
C VAL A 338 -1.45 -12.73 21.05
N TYR A 339 -2.16 -13.43 20.19
CA TYR A 339 -3.39 -12.94 19.57
C TYR A 339 -4.40 -14.06 19.34
N GLY A 340 -5.66 -13.66 19.24
CA GLY A 340 -6.74 -14.56 18.92
C GLY A 340 -7.90 -13.85 18.25
N ALA A 341 -8.66 -14.60 17.46
CA ALA A 341 -9.87 -14.15 16.82
C ALA A 341 -10.92 -15.26 16.81
N VAL A 342 -12.18 -14.88 16.93
CA VAL A 342 -13.34 -15.75 16.74
C VAL A 342 -14.24 -15.10 15.71
N ASP A 343 -14.45 -15.81 14.60
CA ASP A 343 -15.28 -15.37 13.49
C ASP A 343 -16.52 -16.25 13.42
N PHE A 344 -17.69 -15.62 13.51
CA PHE A 344 -19.00 -16.24 13.28
C PHE A 344 -19.44 -15.91 11.86
N ARG A 345 -19.45 -16.92 10.98
CA ARG A 345 -19.73 -16.80 9.54
C ARG A 345 -20.98 -17.58 9.16
N ALA A 346 -21.55 -17.26 8.03
CA ALA A 346 -22.69 -18.00 7.46
C ALA A 346 -23.91 -18.12 8.40
N LEU A 347 -24.12 -17.16 9.28
CA LEU A 347 -25.31 -17.05 10.13
C LEU A 347 -26.50 -16.47 9.35
N LYS A 348 -26.77 -16.96 8.14
CA LYS A 348 -27.82 -16.56 7.20
C LYS A 348 -27.84 -15.06 6.84
N ARG A 349 -27.85 -14.16 7.84
CA ARG A 349 -27.96 -12.71 7.67
C ARG A 349 -26.96 -11.92 8.54
N PHE A 350 -26.12 -12.60 9.30
CA PHE A 350 -25.22 -11.94 10.25
C PHE A 350 -23.81 -12.51 10.10
N SER A 351 -22.84 -11.65 10.27
CA SER A 351 -21.45 -11.99 10.55
C SER A 351 -20.98 -11.24 11.79
N LEU A 352 -20.07 -11.82 12.54
CA LEU A 352 -19.43 -11.18 13.68
C LEU A 352 -18.00 -11.69 13.81
N SER A 353 -17.06 -10.78 13.94
CA SER A 353 -15.64 -11.06 14.20
C SER A 353 -15.22 -10.35 15.47
N ILE A 354 -14.58 -11.06 16.38
CA ILE A 354 -14.00 -10.53 17.61
C ILE A 354 -12.55 -10.96 17.64
N SER A 355 -11.63 -10.02 17.71
CA SER A 355 -10.20 -10.30 17.79
C SER A 355 -9.53 -9.42 18.83
N ALA A 356 -8.44 -9.92 19.39
CA ALA A 356 -7.61 -9.19 20.32
C ALA A 356 -6.15 -9.64 20.22
N ARG A 357 -5.26 -8.70 20.52
CA ARG A 357 -3.82 -8.92 20.62
C ARG A 357 -3.29 -8.24 21.86
N GLU A 358 -2.44 -8.92 22.58
CA GLU A 358 -1.59 -8.37 23.61
C GLU A 358 -0.14 -8.40 23.13
N GLU A 359 0.52 -7.26 23.16
CA GLU A 359 1.89 -7.10 22.68
C GLU A 359 2.74 -6.47 23.78
N VAL A 360 3.88 -7.09 24.10
CA VAL A 360 4.79 -6.66 25.15
C VAL A 360 6.13 -6.24 24.57
N TYR A 361 6.64 -5.13 25.05
CA TYR A 361 7.94 -4.57 24.72
C TYR A 361 8.81 -4.51 25.97
N ARG A 362 10.11 -4.64 25.79
CA ARG A 362 11.03 -4.46 26.91
C ARG A 362 11.05 -3.02 27.45
N ARG A 363 10.79 -2.03 26.57
CA ARG A 363 10.91 -0.59 26.90
C ARG A 363 9.56 0.10 27.09
N PHE A 364 8.52 -0.33 26.41
CA PHE A 364 7.19 0.26 26.48
C PHE A 364 6.24 -0.62 27.28
N SER A 365 5.18 -0.03 27.78
CA SER A 365 4.12 -0.80 28.46
C SER A 365 3.47 -1.79 27.48
N ALA A 366 2.96 -2.89 28.04
CA ALA A 366 2.16 -3.83 27.28
C ALA A 366 0.94 -3.13 26.65
N THR A 367 0.59 -3.51 25.43
CA THR A 367 -0.49 -2.87 24.68
C THR A 367 -1.52 -3.91 24.24
N PHE A 368 -2.77 -3.69 24.69
CA PHE A 368 -3.92 -4.49 24.31
C PHE A 368 -4.67 -3.83 23.15
N SER A 369 -4.90 -4.57 22.07
CA SER A 369 -5.53 -4.10 20.84
C SER A 369 -6.73 -4.97 20.47
N PRO A 370 -7.95 -4.65 20.96
CA PRO A 370 -9.17 -5.35 20.60
C PRO A 370 -9.75 -4.81 19.29
N THR A 371 -10.51 -5.66 18.59
CA THR A 371 -11.36 -5.31 17.46
C THR A 371 -12.66 -6.11 17.53
N VAL A 372 -13.77 -5.43 17.28
CA VAL A 372 -15.09 -6.05 17.05
C VAL A 372 -15.60 -5.52 15.71
N ALA A 373 -16.01 -6.42 14.83
CA ALA A 373 -16.61 -6.08 13.53
C ALA A 373 -17.81 -6.98 13.27
N GLY A 374 -18.84 -6.47 12.62
CA GLY A 374 -20.02 -7.26 12.28
C GLY A 374 -20.78 -6.70 11.10
N GLY A 375 -21.54 -7.56 10.43
CA GLY A 375 -22.35 -7.24 9.27
C GLY A 375 -23.75 -7.82 9.34
N VAL A 376 -24.69 -7.13 8.70
CA VAL A 376 -26.09 -7.55 8.58
C VAL A 376 -26.54 -7.41 7.14
N TRP A 377 -26.95 -8.50 6.51
CA TRP A 377 -27.57 -8.49 5.19
C TRP A 377 -29.07 -8.23 5.30
N VAL A 378 -29.49 -7.02 4.94
CA VAL A 378 -30.92 -6.65 4.84
C VAL A 378 -31.56 -7.31 3.62
N SER A 379 -30.79 -7.46 2.54
CA SER A 379 -31.13 -8.24 1.34
C SER A 379 -29.88 -8.90 0.78
N PRO A 380 -29.97 -9.82 -0.19
CA PRO A 380 -28.81 -10.37 -0.87
C PRO A 380 -27.91 -9.32 -1.54
N ALA A 381 -28.47 -8.14 -1.82
CA ALA A 381 -27.79 -7.04 -2.50
C ALA A 381 -27.32 -5.92 -1.55
N LEU A 382 -27.69 -5.97 -0.26
CA LEU A 382 -27.44 -4.85 0.65
C LEU A 382 -26.99 -5.35 2.02
N LYS A 383 -25.75 -4.97 2.39
CA LYS A 383 -25.13 -5.27 3.68
C LYS A 383 -24.81 -3.98 4.43
N PHE A 384 -25.20 -3.91 5.69
CA PHE A 384 -24.67 -2.94 6.64
C PHE A 384 -23.53 -3.59 7.43
N ARG A 385 -22.48 -2.84 7.70
CA ARG A 385 -21.35 -3.26 8.53
C ARG A 385 -20.95 -2.18 9.50
N ALA A 386 -20.39 -2.60 10.63
CA ALA A 386 -19.83 -1.70 11.62
C ALA A 386 -18.62 -2.34 12.30
N SER A 387 -17.67 -1.52 12.71
CA SER A 387 -16.52 -1.98 13.50
C SER A 387 -16.08 -0.94 14.52
N ALA A 388 -15.44 -1.45 15.59
CA ALA A 388 -14.73 -0.67 16.58
C ALA A 388 -13.39 -1.36 16.87
N SER A 389 -12.29 -0.62 16.81
CA SER A 389 -10.95 -1.18 16.95
C SER A 389 -10.02 -0.23 17.68
N ARG A 390 -9.08 -0.79 18.46
CA ARG A 390 -7.98 -0.05 19.06
C ARG A 390 -6.66 -0.42 18.40
N ALA A 391 -5.85 0.59 18.10
CA ALA A 391 -4.54 0.46 17.50
C ALA A 391 -3.47 1.20 18.30
N PHE A 392 -2.22 0.93 17.95
CA PHE A 392 -1.07 1.64 18.49
C PHE A 392 0.11 1.64 17.50
N ARG A 393 1.04 2.59 17.70
CA ARG A 393 2.34 2.64 17.02
C ARG A 393 3.43 2.95 18.05
N VAL A 394 4.56 2.25 17.96
CA VAL A 394 5.75 2.62 18.72
C VAL A 394 6.61 3.60 17.91
N PRO A 395 7.33 4.54 18.54
CA PRO A 395 8.20 5.49 17.85
C PRO A 395 9.27 4.78 17.00
N THR A 396 9.60 5.31 15.84
CA THR A 396 10.75 4.88 15.03
C THR A 396 12.07 5.30 15.68
N TYR A 397 13.19 4.79 15.19
CA TYR A 397 14.49 5.24 15.72
C TYR A 397 14.79 6.67 15.34
N THR A 398 14.29 7.17 14.19
CA THR A 398 14.38 8.59 13.82
C THR A 398 13.58 9.45 14.79
N ASP A 399 12.35 9.08 15.14
CA ASP A 399 11.54 9.80 16.13
C ASP A 399 12.27 9.94 17.47
N LEU A 400 13.03 8.90 17.87
CA LEU A 400 13.69 8.84 19.19
C LEU A 400 15.05 9.51 19.24
N TYR A 401 15.89 9.38 18.19
CA TYR A 401 17.32 9.64 18.31
C TYR A 401 17.91 10.55 17.24
N TYR A 402 17.12 10.95 16.22
CA TYR A 402 17.65 11.79 15.14
C TYR A 402 18.15 13.13 15.67
N SER A 403 19.26 13.61 15.13
CA SER A 403 19.82 14.91 15.50
C SER A 403 20.56 15.52 14.31
N ASP A 404 20.07 16.68 13.86
CA ASP A 404 20.72 17.53 12.89
C ASP A 404 20.48 19.03 13.26
N PRO A 405 21.04 20.01 12.54
CA PRO A 405 20.84 21.42 12.87
C PRO A 405 19.40 21.92 12.82
N ALA A 406 18.48 21.19 12.16
CA ALA A 406 17.08 21.59 11.96
C ALA A 406 16.10 20.70 12.74
N ASN A 407 16.48 19.45 13.11
CA ASN A 407 15.58 18.47 13.71
C ASN A 407 16.24 17.77 14.91
N VAL A 408 15.44 17.49 15.94
CA VAL A 408 15.86 16.68 17.09
C VAL A 408 14.77 15.70 17.51
N GLY A 409 15.14 14.42 17.63
CA GLY A 409 14.32 13.35 18.17
C GLY A 409 14.14 13.47 19.69
N ASN A 410 13.26 12.62 20.24
CA ASN A 410 12.97 12.63 21.68
C ASN A 410 12.94 11.19 22.23
N PRO A 411 13.93 10.80 23.03
CA PRO A 411 13.99 9.47 23.63
C PRO A 411 12.85 9.15 24.61
N HIS A 412 12.07 10.13 25.02
CA HIS A 412 10.98 9.99 25.98
C HIS A 412 9.59 9.89 25.35
N LEU A 413 9.50 9.76 24.03
CA LEU A 413 8.24 9.56 23.34
C LEU A 413 7.48 8.33 23.85
N LEU A 414 6.18 8.52 23.98
CA LEU A 414 5.22 7.46 24.31
C LEU A 414 4.67 6.86 22.99
N PRO A 415 4.27 5.58 23.01
CA PRO A 415 3.54 5.00 21.89
C PRO A 415 2.24 5.76 21.59
N GLU A 416 1.95 5.96 20.32
CA GLU A 416 0.64 6.45 19.85
C GLU A 416 -0.42 5.41 20.07
N THR A 417 -1.64 5.83 20.37
CA THR A 417 -2.81 4.95 20.45
C THR A 417 -4.00 5.59 19.77
N ALA A 418 -4.83 4.77 19.12
CA ALA A 418 -6.04 5.26 18.44
C ALA A 418 -7.19 4.31 18.65
N TRP A 419 -8.41 4.86 18.80
CA TRP A 419 -9.66 4.15 18.62
C TRP A 419 -10.25 4.56 17.27
N THR A 420 -10.64 3.57 16.47
CA THR A 420 -11.32 3.78 15.19
C THR A 420 -12.70 3.16 15.25
N TYR A 421 -13.72 3.93 14.87
CA TYR A 421 -15.11 3.53 14.75
C TYR A 421 -15.53 3.69 13.30
N GLU A 422 -16.18 2.68 12.73
CA GLU A 422 -16.59 2.67 11.33
C GLU A 422 -18.02 2.17 11.19
N GLY A 423 -18.76 2.77 10.28
CA GLY A 423 -20.05 2.30 9.82
C GLY A 423 -20.11 2.34 8.30
N GLY A 424 -20.63 1.31 7.65
CA GLY A 424 -20.64 1.26 6.20
C GLY A 424 -21.83 0.48 5.64
N LEU A 425 -22.03 0.70 4.34
CA LEU A 425 -23.05 0.07 3.53
C LEU A 425 -22.40 -0.43 2.25
N ASP A 426 -22.60 -1.72 1.96
CA ASP A 426 -22.17 -2.35 0.71
C ASP A 426 -23.42 -2.71 -0.11
N TRP A 427 -23.43 -2.30 -1.37
CA TRP A 427 -24.55 -2.46 -2.30
C TRP A 427 -24.09 -3.19 -3.57
N THR A 428 -24.59 -4.41 -3.76
CA THR A 428 -24.25 -5.28 -4.89
C THR A 428 -25.52 -5.80 -5.54
N PRO A 429 -26.23 -4.93 -6.31
CA PRO A 429 -27.52 -5.31 -6.92
C PRO A 429 -27.34 -6.35 -8.04
N SER A 430 -26.15 -6.48 -8.59
CA SER A 430 -25.81 -7.45 -9.62
C SER A 430 -24.31 -7.72 -9.64
N SER A 431 -23.85 -8.75 -10.34
CA SER A 431 -22.43 -9.01 -10.57
C SER A 431 -21.70 -7.92 -11.36
N ARG A 432 -22.42 -6.93 -11.88
CA ARG A 432 -21.87 -5.82 -12.67
C ARG A 432 -21.78 -4.49 -11.94
N VAL A 433 -22.38 -4.38 -10.76
CA VAL A 433 -22.44 -3.13 -10.01
C VAL A 433 -22.12 -3.41 -8.57
N HIS A 434 -21.09 -2.75 -8.05
CA HIS A 434 -20.66 -2.80 -6.66
C HIS A 434 -20.48 -1.38 -6.15
N GLY A 435 -21.16 -1.01 -5.11
CA GLY A 435 -21.05 0.28 -4.44
C GLY A 435 -20.76 0.11 -2.96
N SER A 436 -20.02 1.01 -2.37
CA SER A 436 -19.75 1.05 -0.94
C SER A 436 -19.68 2.48 -0.44
N VAL A 437 -20.21 2.73 0.75
CA VAL A 437 -20.04 3.98 1.48
C VAL A 437 -19.64 3.65 2.90
N THR A 438 -18.63 4.33 3.43
CA THR A 438 -18.14 4.17 4.79
C THR A 438 -17.97 5.52 5.44
N VAL A 439 -18.47 5.68 6.66
CA VAL A 439 -18.15 6.80 7.54
C VAL A 439 -17.26 6.27 8.64
N PHE A 440 -16.23 7.01 8.99
CA PHE A 440 -15.31 6.63 10.05
C PHE A 440 -14.92 7.81 10.93
N GLU A 441 -14.56 7.49 12.17
CA GLU A 441 -13.95 8.41 13.13
C GLU A 441 -12.74 7.71 13.77
N ARG A 442 -11.57 8.36 13.76
CA ARG A 442 -10.36 7.92 14.46
C ARG A 442 -9.99 8.96 15.51
N ARG A 443 -9.92 8.53 16.77
CA ARG A 443 -9.53 9.33 17.93
C ARG A 443 -8.17 8.88 18.40
N GLU A 444 -7.19 9.75 18.30
CA GLU A 444 -5.79 9.45 18.53
C GLU A 444 -5.27 10.20 19.75
N ARG A 445 -4.43 9.51 20.54
CA ARG A 445 -3.70 10.06 21.67
C ARG A 445 -2.20 9.79 21.50
N ASN A 446 -1.38 10.72 22.01
CA ASN A 446 0.06 10.69 21.92
C ASN A 446 0.56 10.59 20.47
N GLY A 447 -0.13 11.16 19.48
CA GLY A 447 0.32 11.20 18.10
C GLY A 447 1.73 11.77 18.03
N ILE A 448 2.63 11.15 17.26
CA ILE A 448 4.02 11.59 17.15
C ILE A 448 4.16 12.49 15.94
N ASP A 449 4.64 13.70 16.16
CA ASP A 449 5.01 14.63 15.10
C ASP A 449 6.19 15.51 15.54
N TYR A 450 6.79 16.17 14.56
CA TYR A 450 7.77 17.23 14.79
C TYR A 450 7.08 18.57 14.90
N TYR A 451 7.39 19.30 15.97
CA TYR A 451 6.77 20.56 16.33
C TYR A 451 7.84 21.65 16.50
N ARG A 452 7.51 22.89 16.12
CA ARG A 452 8.32 24.09 16.41
C ARG A 452 7.44 25.29 16.70
N THR A 453 7.93 26.18 17.55
CA THR A 453 7.19 27.39 18.00
C THR A 453 7.33 28.58 17.06
N SER A 454 8.33 28.62 16.19
CA SER A 454 8.58 29.69 15.22
C SER A 454 8.97 29.12 13.86
N ALA A 455 8.84 29.94 12.82
CA ALA A 455 9.15 29.51 11.44
C ALA A 455 10.60 29.05 11.24
N ASP A 456 11.54 29.61 11.99
CA ASP A 456 12.97 29.26 11.94
C ASP A 456 13.42 28.42 13.14
N GLY A 457 12.46 27.93 13.94
CA GLY A 457 12.74 27.12 15.13
C GLY A 457 13.16 25.70 14.79
N LEU A 458 13.88 25.07 15.72
CA LEU A 458 14.26 23.66 15.65
C LEU A 458 13.01 22.77 15.74
N TRP A 459 12.87 21.85 14.82
CA TRP A 459 11.85 20.80 14.87
C TRP A 459 12.17 19.79 15.98
N GLN A 460 11.24 19.59 16.90
CA GLN A 460 11.38 18.66 18.03
C GLN A 460 10.29 17.58 17.95
N ALA A 461 10.69 16.33 18.06
CA ALA A 461 9.74 15.22 18.11
C ALA A 461 8.97 15.24 19.44
N LEU A 462 7.63 15.32 19.37
CA LEU A 462 6.74 15.40 20.54
C LEU A 462 5.53 14.49 20.35
N ASN A 463 4.93 14.09 21.48
CA ASN A 463 3.60 13.52 21.47
C ASN A 463 2.55 14.64 21.44
N ILE A 464 1.60 14.55 20.52
CA ILE A 464 0.48 15.46 20.36
C ILE A 464 -0.80 14.72 20.77
N ASP A 465 -1.57 15.29 21.69
CA ASP A 465 -2.81 14.70 22.19
C ASP A 465 -4.04 15.19 21.44
N ASN A 466 -5.12 14.35 21.53
CA ASN A 466 -6.47 14.66 21.08
C ASN A 466 -6.56 14.99 19.57
N LEU A 467 -5.95 14.17 18.74
CA LEU A 467 -6.13 14.24 17.30
C LEU A 467 -7.37 13.42 16.90
N ASN A 468 -8.30 14.05 16.19
CA ASN A 468 -9.51 13.42 15.71
C ASN A 468 -9.59 13.53 14.19
N PHE A 469 -9.80 12.40 13.51
CA PHE A 469 -9.99 12.34 12.07
C PHE A 469 -11.34 11.73 11.75
N THR A 470 -12.18 12.48 11.05
CA THR A 470 -13.51 12.02 10.60
C THR A 470 -13.55 12.06 9.08
N GLY A 471 -14.12 11.04 8.45
CA GLY A 471 -14.16 11.01 7.00
C GLY A 471 -15.26 10.13 6.43
N VAL A 472 -15.44 10.29 5.13
CA VAL A 472 -16.36 9.50 4.31
C VAL A 472 -15.58 8.96 3.13
N GLU A 473 -15.68 7.68 2.90
CA GLU A 473 -15.19 7.00 1.71
C GLU A 473 -16.35 6.44 0.91
N SER A 474 -16.34 6.61 -0.40
CA SER A 474 -17.31 6.01 -1.29
C SER A 474 -16.62 5.40 -2.51
N SER A 475 -17.13 4.27 -2.96
CA SER A 475 -16.68 3.60 -4.17
C SER A 475 -17.85 3.10 -4.98
N LEU A 476 -17.70 3.14 -6.30
CA LEU A 476 -18.66 2.56 -7.24
C LEU A 476 -17.89 1.93 -8.42
N ARG A 477 -18.03 0.62 -8.56
CA ARG A 477 -17.54 -0.12 -9.72
C ARG A 477 -18.70 -0.56 -10.60
N VAL A 478 -18.62 -0.26 -11.87
CA VAL A 478 -19.61 -0.68 -12.89
C VAL A 478 -18.89 -1.42 -14.02
N THR A 479 -19.39 -2.61 -14.36
CA THR A 479 -18.91 -3.42 -15.47
C THR A 479 -19.97 -3.45 -16.57
N PRO A 480 -20.06 -2.38 -17.42
CA PRO A 480 -21.13 -2.26 -18.41
C PRO A 480 -21.08 -3.36 -19.47
N ALA A 481 -19.89 -3.90 -19.74
CA ALA A 481 -19.65 -5.03 -20.62
C ALA A 481 -18.54 -5.93 -20.03
N ARG A 482 -18.43 -7.18 -20.49
CA ARG A 482 -17.45 -8.16 -19.98
C ARG A 482 -15.99 -7.69 -20.05
N ASN A 483 -15.70 -6.77 -20.96
CA ASN A 483 -14.36 -6.24 -21.24
C ASN A 483 -14.21 -4.75 -20.88
N GLN A 484 -15.09 -4.23 -20.04
CA GLN A 484 -15.05 -2.82 -19.62
C GLN A 484 -15.33 -2.70 -18.12
N THR A 485 -14.60 -1.83 -17.45
CA THR A 485 -14.79 -1.49 -16.05
C THR A 485 -14.70 0.03 -15.90
N LEU A 486 -15.62 0.58 -15.13
CA LEU A 486 -15.63 1.96 -14.67
C LEU A 486 -15.51 1.93 -13.15
N ASP A 487 -14.54 2.61 -12.62
CA ASP A 487 -14.30 2.77 -11.19
C ASP A 487 -14.38 4.23 -10.81
N PHE A 488 -15.18 4.53 -9.78
CA PHE A 488 -15.31 5.86 -9.18
C PHE A 488 -15.07 5.73 -7.68
N HIS A 489 -14.16 6.54 -7.17
CA HIS A 489 -13.84 6.59 -5.75
C HIS A 489 -13.78 8.03 -5.29
N TYR A 490 -14.25 8.28 -4.08
CA TYR A 490 -14.17 9.58 -3.43
C TYR A 490 -13.90 9.41 -1.94
N THR A 491 -13.00 10.22 -1.42
CA THR A 491 -12.67 10.30 0.00
C THR A 491 -12.72 11.75 0.44
N TRP A 492 -13.48 12.02 1.49
CA TRP A 492 -13.48 13.28 2.22
C TRP A 492 -12.93 13.05 3.63
N LEU A 493 -12.09 13.98 4.09
CA LEU A 493 -11.41 13.86 5.38
C LEU A 493 -11.33 15.21 6.10
N LEU A 494 -11.62 15.20 7.38
CA LEU A 494 -11.47 16.31 8.30
C LEU A 494 -10.64 15.87 9.51
N GLY A 495 -9.50 16.52 9.76
CA GLY A 495 -8.72 16.39 10.97
C GLY A 495 -8.95 17.58 11.89
N ALA A 496 -9.12 17.31 13.17
CA ALA A 496 -9.29 18.31 14.22
C ALA A 496 -8.38 18.00 15.42
N GLN A 497 -7.98 19.04 16.12
CA GLN A 497 -7.25 18.96 17.38
C GLN A 497 -7.93 19.87 18.39
N ASP A 498 -8.19 19.38 19.60
CA ASP A 498 -8.90 20.12 20.63
C ASP A 498 -8.11 21.34 21.16
N THR A 499 -6.79 21.21 21.18
CA THR A 499 -5.87 22.29 21.58
C THR A 499 -4.69 22.32 20.63
N VAL A 500 -4.65 23.33 19.74
CA VAL A 500 -3.47 23.57 18.91
C VAL A 500 -2.48 24.38 19.73
N PRO A 501 -1.31 23.86 20.10
CA PRO A 501 -0.24 24.72 20.61
C PRO A 501 0.06 25.80 19.57
N LEU A 502 0.34 27.02 20.01
CA LEU A 502 0.81 28.07 19.12
C LEU A 502 2.14 27.63 18.46
N GLY A 503 2.09 27.21 17.21
CA GLY A 503 3.27 26.69 16.48
C GLY A 503 2.92 25.92 15.23
N TYR A 504 3.90 25.18 14.71
CA TYR A 504 3.82 24.44 13.45
C TYR A 504 4.02 22.95 13.71
N THR A 505 3.19 22.12 13.08
CA THR A 505 3.37 20.67 12.98
C THR A 505 3.92 20.32 11.60
N LYS A 506 4.70 19.24 11.48
CA LYS A 506 5.37 18.88 10.22
C LYS A 506 4.52 17.96 9.36
N TYR A 507 3.83 16.99 9.95
CA TYR A 507 3.16 15.90 9.25
C TYR A 507 1.66 15.79 9.54
N THR A 508 1.21 15.99 10.76
CA THR A 508 -0.14 15.67 11.26
C THR A 508 -1.28 16.23 10.43
N PHE A 509 -1.15 17.46 9.90
CA PHE A 509 -2.22 18.11 9.13
C PHE A 509 -1.90 18.21 7.63
N ASN A 510 -0.91 17.48 7.14
CA ASN A 510 -0.55 17.43 5.72
C ASN A 510 -1.28 16.26 5.02
N TYR A 511 -2.60 16.27 5.01
CA TYR A 511 -3.42 15.24 4.35
C TYR A 511 -4.37 15.86 3.31
N PRO A 512 -4.84 15.09 2.30
CA PRO A 512 -5.90 15.52 1.40
C PRO A 512 -7.22 15.66 2.15
N THR A 513 -7.89 16.81 2.00
CA THR A 513 -9.26 17.00 2.50
C THR A 513 -10.28 16.35 1.57
N ASP A 514 -9.98 16.34 0.26
CA ASP A 514 -10.80 15.73 -0.77
C ASP A 514 -9.89 15.00 -1.77
N SER A 515 -10.24 13.78 -2.06
CA SER A 515 -9.59 12.97 -3.09
C SER A 515 -10.65 12.27 -3.93
N ALA A 516 -10.51 12.33 -5.25
CA ALA A 516 -11.40 11.64 -6.16
C ALA A 516 -10.61 10.95 -7.27
N VAL A 517 -11.03 9.73 -7.64
CA VAL A 517 -10.49 9.01 -8.79
C VAL A 517 -11.65 8.51 -9.65
N ALA A 518 -11.58 8.81 -10.94
CA ALA A 518 -12.41 8.19 -11.95
C ALA A 518 -11.49 7.43 -12.92
N ALA A 519 -11.72 6.14 -13.09
CA ALA A 519 -10.93 5.31 -13.99
C ALA A 519 -11.86 4.50 -14.90
N TRP A 520 -11.45 4.38 -16.16
CA TRP A 520 -12.05 3.46 -17.11
C TRP A 520 -10.97 2.55 -17.67
N GLN A 521 -11.28 1.27 -17.78
CA GLN A 521 -10.47 0.29 -18.47
C GLN A 521 -11.34 -0.51 -19.43
N GLY A 522 -10.84 -0.75 -20.63
CA GLY A 522 -11.55 -1.54 -21.63
C GLY A 522 -10.62 -2.25 -22.59
N GLU A 523 -11.05 -3.40 -23.10
CA GLU A 523 -10.35 -4.14 -24.14
C GLU A 523 -11.21 -4.24 -25.39
N PHE A 524 -10.69 -3.75 -26.52
CA PHE A 524 -11.37 -3.76 -27.81
C PHE A 524 -10.48 -4.37 -28.88
N LYS A 525 -10.90 -5.49 -29.48
CA LYS A 525 -10.16 -6.19 -30.54
C LYS A 525 -8.70 -6.48 -30.19
N GLY A 526 -8.41 -6.74 -28.89
CA GLY A 526 -7.06 -7.01 -28.40
C GLY A 526 -6.24 -5.75 -28.07
N VAL A 527 -6.84 -4.56 -28.12
CA VAL A 527 -6.23 -3.33 -27.59
C VAL A 527 -6.79 -3.10 -26.20
N LEU A 528 -5.94 -3.16 -25.18
CA LEU A 528 -6.25 -2.76 -23.81
C LEU A 528 -6.03 -1.25 -23.70
N CYS A 529 -7.05 -0.53 -23.28
CA CYS A 529 -6.99 0.89 -22.97
C CYS A 529 -7.36 1.14 -21.52
N ARG A 530 -6.72 2.13 -20.92
CA ARG A 530 -7.06 2.63 -19.59
C ARG A 530 -6.89 4.14 -19.55
N THR A 531 -7.80 4.82 -18.87
CA THR A 531 -7.63 6.22 -18.49
C THR A 531 -7.98 6.40 -17.03
N ARG A 532 -7.28 7.30 -16.35
CA ARG A 532 -7.48 7.65 -14.96
C ARG A 532 -7.41 9.17 -14.80
N LEU A 533 -8.43 9.73 -14.18
CA LEU A 533 -8.45 11.12 -13.71
C LEU A 533 -8.45 11.11 -12.19
N GLY A 534 -7.39 11.62 -11.58
CA GLY A 534 -7.28 11.84 -10.14
C GLY A 534 -7.37 13.32 -9.83
N VAL A 535 -8.19 13.70 -8.84
CA VAL A 535 -8.29 15.06 -8.32
C VAL A 535 -7.95 15.04 -6.84
N LEU A 536 -7.11 15.96 -6.41
CA LEU A 536 -6.63 16.00 -5.04
C LEU A 536 -6.63 17.44 -4.54
N ASN A 537 -7.27 17.63 -3.39
CA ASN A 537 -7.33 18.90 -2.66
C ASN A 537 -6.69 18.70 -1.27
N ARG A 538 -5.64 19.46 -0.97
CA ARG A 538 -4.98 19.47 0.35
C ARG A 538 -5.29 20.77 1.07
N ARG A 539 -5.31 20.68 2.39
CA ARG A 539 -5.42 21.87 3.23
C ARG A 539 -4.32 22.88 2.90
N GLU A 540 -4.71 24.13 2.75
CA GLU A 540 -3.79 25.26 2.49
C GLU A 540 -2.94 25.15 1.22
N ARG A 541 -3.39 24.36 0.23
CA ARG A 541 -2.74 24.21 -1.08
C ARG A 541 -3.75 24.32 -2.21
N GLU A 542 -3.29 24.72 -3.38
CA GLU A 542 -4.10 24.70 -4.59
C GLU A 542 -4.43 23.26 -4.99
N PRO A 543 -5.71 22.95 -5.27
CA PRO A 543 -6.11 21.64 -5.77
C PRO A 543 -5.51 21.39 -7.16
N TYR A 544 -5.23 20.13 -7.47
CA TYR A 544 -4.75 19.75 -8.79
C TYR A 544 -5.44 18.48 -9.30
N ALA A 545 -5.41 18.33 -10.63
CA ALA A 545 -5.92 17.15 -11.31
C ALA A 545 -4.82 16.53 -12.19
N LEU A 546 -4.72 15.21 -12.15
CA LEU A 546 -3.80 14.43 -12.98
C LEU A 546 -4.61 13.49 -13.86
N TRP A 547 -4.38 13.58 -15.15
CA TRP A 547 -5.01 12.72 -16.14
C TRP A 547 -3.97 11.82 -16.78
N ASP A 548 -4.18 10.50 -16.72
CA ASP A 548 -3.29 9.48 -17.26
C ASP A 548 -4.01 8.64 -18.32
N ILE A 549 -3.28 8.24 -19.36
CA ILE A 549 -3.77 7.39 -20.46
C ILE A 549 -2.76 6.28 -20.73
N TYR A 550 -3.25 5.07 -20.89
CA TYR A 550 -2.47 3.87 -21.18
C TYR A 550 -3.14 3.09 -22.30
N ALA A 551 -2.35 2.56 -23.24
CA ALA A 551 -2.83 1.67 -24.29
C ALA A 551 -1.78 0.61 -24.61
N GLY A 552 -2.22 -0.62 -24.92
CA GLY A 552 -1.33 -1.70 -25.29
C GLY A 552 -2.08 -2.83 -26.01
N LEU A 553 -1.38 -3.60 -26.83
CA LEU A 553 -1.93 -4.81 -27.44
C LEU A 553 -1.88 -5.95 -26.40
N SER A 554 -3.00 -6.67 -26.21
CA SER A 554 -3.15 -7.72 -25.20
C SER A 554 -3.26 -9.14 -25.76
N ARG A 555 -3.54 -9.30 -27.06
CA ARG A 555 -3.89 -10.59 -27.70
C ARG A 555 -2.80 -11.24 -28.54
N SER A 556 -1.63 -10.67 -28.63
CA SER A 556 -0.49 -11.24 -29.36
C SER A 556 0.57 -11.73 -28.38
N THR A 557 1.56 -12.47 -28.87
CA THR A 557 2.77 -12.78 -28.10
C THR A 557 3.61 -11.54 -27.84
N LEU A 558 3.51 -10.54 -28.73
CA LEU A 558 4.19 -9.26 -28.65
C LEU A 558 3.18 -8.17 -28.31
N HIS A 559 3.38 -7.48 -27.19
CA HIS A 559 2.50 -6.46 -26.63
C HIS A 559 3.20 -5.08 -26.69
N PRO A 560 3.18 -4.36 -27.82
CA PRO A 560 3.55 -2.95 -27.82
C PRO A 560 2.58 -2.17 -26.95
N PHE A 561 3.11 -1.22 -26.17
CA PHE A 561 2.32 -0.38 -25.28
C PHE A 561 2.82 1.06 -25.28
N PHE A 562 1.94 1.94 -24.85
CA PHE A 562 2.18 3.37 -24.75
C PHE A 562 1.47 3.93 -23.52
N GLN A 563 2.13 4.83 -22.81
CA GLN A 563 1.65 5.43 -21.58
C GLN A 563 1.94 6.92 -21.58
N ILE A 564 0.95 7.73 -21.17
CA ILE A 564 1.13 9.15 -20.88
C ILE A 564 0.60 9.40 -19.48
N SER A 565 1.48 9.79 -18.57
CA SER A 565 1.10 10.29 -17.25
C SER A 565 1.06 11.81 -17.29
N ASN A 566 0.11 12.39 -16.53
CA ASN A 566 -0.11 13.83 -16.48
C ASN A 566 -0.25 14.45 -17.89
N VAL A 567 -1.26 13.99 -18.65
CA VAL A 567 -1.54 14.40 -20.05
C VAL A 567 -1.62 15.92 -20.21
N THR A 568 -2.19 16.61 -19.22
CA THR A 568 -2.37 18.07 -19.18
C THR A 568 -1.10 18.84 -18.87
N ALA A 569 0.00 18.16 -18.50
CA ALA A 569 1.24 18.77 -18.01
C ALA A 569 0.99 19.72 -16.82
N THR A 570 0.07 19.33 -15.92
CA THR A 570 -0.23 20.07 -14.70
C THR A 570 1.02 20.18 -13.84
N SER A 571 1.35 21.38 -13.41
CA SER A 571 2.40 21.61 -12.41
C SER A 571 1.85 21.32 -11.03
N TYR A 572 2.47 20.44 -10.29
CA TYR A 572 2.00 20.01 -8.97
C TYR A 572 3.15 19.62 -8.03
N GLN A 573 2.81 19.56 -6.74
CA GLN A 573 3.69 19.14 -5.66
C GLN A 573 2.91 18.22 -4.72
N GLU A 574 3.41 17.05 -4.45
CA GLU A 574 2.82 16.14 -3.46
C GLU A 574 3.33 16.50 -2.05
N ILE A 575 4.59 16.88 -1.96
CA ILE A 575 5.23 17.45 -0.77
C ILE A 575 5.55 18.92 -1.06
N GLN A 576 5.32 19.79 -0.10
CA GLN A 576 5.57 21.21 -0.26
C GLN A 576 7.03 21.50 -0.60
N GLY A 577 7.27 22.27 -1.65
CA GLY A 577 8.61 22.60 -2.14
C GLY A 577 9.23 21.53 -3.05
N VAL A 578 8.65 20.31 -3.11
CA VAL A 578 9.16 19.22 -3.96
C VAL A 578 8.39 19.20 -5.28
N ARG A 579 9.01 19.74 -6.33
CA ARG A 579 8.42 19.78 -7.66
C ARG A 579 8.33 18.39 -8.25
N MET A 580 7.19 18.07 -8.86
CA MET A 580 6.97 16.84 -9.62
C MET A 580 7.07 17.07 -11.13
N PRO A 581 7.35 16.04 -11.95
CA PRO A 581 7.48 16.18 -13.39
C PRO A 581 6.16 16.63 -14.03
N GLY A 582 6.28 17.27 -15.18
CA GLY A 582 5.15 17.55 -16.06
C GLY A 582 4.64 16.26 -16.73
N ARG A 583 4.43 16.32 -18.05
CA ARG A 583 3.98 15.16 -18.81
C ARG A 583 5.11 14.14 -18.96
N THR A 584 4.84 12.88 -18.58
CA THR A 584 5.73 11.74 -18.83
C THR A 584 5.15 10.86 -19.93
N VAL A 585 5.97 10.51 -20.92
CA VAL A 585 5.59 9.65 -22.05
C VAL A 585 6.52 8.45 -22.06
N ILE A 586 5.95 7.25 -22.08
CA ILE A 586 6.70 5.98 -22.12
C ILE A 586 6.14 5.13 -23.24
N GLY A 587 7.00 4.58 -24.08
CA GLY A 587 6.66 3.59 -25.10
C GLY A 587 7.51 2.35 -24.95
N GLY A 588 6.93 1.19 -25.15
CA GLY A 588 7.65 -0.06 -24.96
C GLY A 588 7.00 -1.26 -25.63
N ILE A 589 7.66 -2.38 -25.46
CA ILE A 589 7.23 -3.69 -25.96
C ILE A 589 7.38 -4.70 -24.84
N GLU A 590 6.36 -5.50 -24.64
CA GLU A 590 6.41 -6.70 -23.81
C GLU A 590 6.23 -7.93 -24.69
N TRP A 591 7.09 -8.92 -24.52
CA TRP A 591 6.98 -10.23 -25.15
C TRP A 591 6.58 -11.26 -24.08
N VAL A 592 5.49 -11.97 -24.33
CA VAL A 592 4.93 -12.98 -23.39
C VAL A 592 4.86 -14.32 -24.11
N PHE A 593 5.56 -15.29 -23.56
CA PHE A 593 5.47 -16.68 -23.96
C PHE A 593 4.83 -17.50 -22.84
N LYS A 594 3.80 -18.27 -23.17
CA LYS A 594 3.09 -19.18 -22.25
C LYS A 594 2.96 -20.55 -22.89
N ARG A 595 3.14 -21.61 -22.10
CA ARG A 595 2.94 -22.98 -22.51
C ARG A 595 2.01 -23.72 -21.56
#